data_f94adb78cd22900882ee8fe101794c0b
#
_entry.id   f94adb78cd22900882ee8fe101794c0b
#
_cell.length_a   1.000
_cell.length_b   1.000
_cell.length_c   1.000
_cell.angle_alpha   90.00
_cell.angle_beta   90.00
_cell.angle_gamma   90.00
#
_symmetry.space_group_name_H-M   'P 1'
#
loop_
_entity.id
_entity.type
_entity.pdbx_description
1 polymer ?
#
loop_
_entity_poly.entity_id
_entity_poly.type
_entity_poly.pdbx_seq_one_letter_code
_entity_poly.pdbx_strand_id
1 'polypeptide(L)'
;MFKHFAGMIGNVLGNYDKALFGLMAPFIAPLFFGPADPVTALILTYAMLPLGFVTKPLGSLFFGRIGDRYGRKIALSCSLVGIAIFTLGIGFLPVYKTVGAWAPVCLALARMLQSLFVAGESTGAALYLLENTAKEKRSLLSGLYGASSLVGYVIASGLVAWFSLQGYIEEGWRILFWIGGLAAIFGVFLRLKKREEDFKPVKRLPLLQVLKQHRSSLLTIIIASGFSFVTYAMPCVLMNGFVPLVTNISKTAVMQVNTLLLIVDMALLPVFGYLAQKFGKERVMFIGSFGSAVLAIPLFYLVGGASLGMVIAIRLILVILGVVFAAPYYAWAIERVIPEHRYTVLCLGSSLGSQLIGGPASAISLSLYQMTGWVWSSGLYLLMIGALASYVVKISARNKELLEGK
;
A
#
# COMPACT_ATOMS: atom_id res chain seq x y z
N MET A 1 -11.98 -2.23 -24.74
CA MET A 1 -12.31 -1.42 -23.56
C MET A 1 -12.86 -2.28 -22.42
N PHE A 2 -13.88 -3.12 -22.59
CA PHE A 2 -14.45 -3.99 -21.55
C PHE A 2 -13.50 -5.05 -20.97
N LYS A 3 -12.49 -5.53 -21.73
CA LYS A 3 -11.52 -6.54 -21.26
C LYS A 3 -10.68 -6.05 -20.06
N HIS A 4 -10.39 -4.75 -19.98
CA HIS A 4 -9.60 -4.16 -18.90
C HIS A 4 -10.44 -3.83 -17.66
N PHE A 5 -11.74 -3.61 -17.80
CA PHE A 5 -12.64 -3.16 -16.73
C PHE A 5 -12.80 -4.20 -15.60
N ALA A 6 -12.97 -5.49 -15.93
CA ALA A 6 -13.08 -6.55 -14.91
C ALA A 6 -11.79 -6.76 -14.10
N GLY A 7 -10.62 -6.52 -14.70
CA GLY A 7 -9.33 -6.49 -13.99
C GLY A 7 -9.20 -5.29 -13.07
N MET A 8 -9.71 -4.13 -13.50
CA MET A 8 -9.74 -2.91 -12.70
C MET A 8 -10.65 -3.02 -11.48
N ILE A 9 -11.84 -3.62 -11.61
CA ILE A 9 -12.76 -3.82 -10.48
C ILE A 9 -12.10 -4.66 -9.38
N GLY A 10 -11.45 -5.79 -9.71
CA GLY A 10 -10.75 -6.59 -8.71
C GLY A 10 -9.60 -5.84 -8.03
N ASN A 11 -8.89 -4.98 -8.78
CA ASN A 11 -7.87 -4.12 -8.23
C ASN A 11 -8.46 -3.08 -7.24
N VAL A 12 -9.59 -2.45 -7.59
CA VAL A 12 -10.32 -1.53 -6.70
C VAL A 12 -10.74 -2.23 -5.42
N LEU A 13 -11.35 -3.42 -5.52
CA LEU A 13 -11.84 -4.17 -4.37
C LEU A 13 -10.70 -4.66 -3.46
N GLY A 14 -9.61 -5.17 -4.04
CA GLY A 14 -8.43 -5.57 -3.28
C GLY A 14 -7.73 -4.38 -2.59
N ASN A 15 -7.80 -3.19 -3.18
CA ASN A 15 -7.24 -1.99 -2.58
C ASN A 15 -8.18 -1.38 -1.53
N TYR A 16 -9.50 -1.48 -1.66
CA TYR A 16 -10.45 -1.13 -0.61
C TYR A 16 -10.13 -1.88 0.70
N ASP A 17 -9.99 -3.20 0.62
CA ASP A 17 -9.71 -4.04 1.78
C ASP A 17 -8.35 -3.72 2.42
N LYS A 18 -7.31 -3.49 1.60
CA LYS A 18 -5.99 -3.08 2.10
C LYS A 18 -6.03 -1.75 2.86
N ALA A 19 -6.78 -0.77 2.33
CA ALA A 19 -6.91 0.55 2.94
C ALA A 19 -7.71 0.50 4.24
N LEU A 20 -8.82 -0.24 4.23
CA LEU A 20 -9.81 -0.23 5.29
C LEU A 20 -9.20 -0.48 6.67
N PHE A 21 -8.36 -1.50 6.81
CA PHE A 21 -7.74 -1.81 8.10
C PHE A 21 -6.87 -0.69 8.65
N GLY A 22 -6.02 -0.10 7.80
CA GLY A 22 -5.17 1.02 8.22
C GLY A 22 -5.98 2.27 8.59
N LEU A 23 -7.05 2.56 7.83
CA LEU A 23 -7.94 3.68 8.10
C LEU A 23 -8.77 3.47 9.36
N MET A 24 -9.16 2.23 9.63
CA MET A 24 -9.93 1.85 10.82
C MET A 24 -9.08 1.73 12.09
N ALA A 25 -7.75 1.69 11.99
CA ALA A 25 -6.86 1.48 13.14
C ALA A 25 -7.16 2.39 14.35
N PRO A 26 -7.41 3.71 14.21
CA PRO A 26 -7.71 4.58 15.35
C PRO A 26 -9.03 4.25 16.06
N PHE A 27 -9.95 3.56 15.39
CA PHE A 27 -11.27 3.19 15.91
C PHE A 27 -11.29 1.76 16.46
N ILE A 28 -10.58 0.83 15.82
CA ILE A 28 -10.56 -0.58 16.27
C ILE A 28 -9.51 -0.85 17.36
N ALA A 29 -8.45 -0.03 17.48
CA ALA A 29 -7.41 -0.19 18.49
C ALA A 29 -7.99 -0.32 19.91
N PRO A 30 -8.84 0.59 20.41
CA PRO A 30 -9.41 0.48 21.75
C PRO A 30 -10.35 -0.73 21.92
N LEU A 31 -10.97 -1.20 20.82
CA LEU A 31 -11.89 -2.34 20.86
C LEU A 31 -11.17 -3.68 21.02
N PHE A 32 -9.97 -3.82 20.46
CA PHE A 32 -9.20 -5.07 20.48
C PHE A 32 -8.10 -5.10 21.53
N PHE A 33 -7.57 -3.93 21.96
CA PHE A 33 -6.48 -3.81 22.93
C PHE A 33 -6.93 -3.10 24.23
N GLY A 34 -8.16 -3.29 24.65
CA GLY A 34 -8.88 -2.60 25.71
C GLY A 34 -8.10 -2.06 26.91
N PRO A 35 -7.20 -2.83 27.60
CA PRO A 35 -6.48 -2.32 28.79
C PRO A 35 -5.22 -1.52 28.44
N ALA A 36 -4.78 -1.48 27.18
CA ALA A 36 -3.59 -0.74 26.79
C ALA A 36 -3.90 0.77 26.71
N ASP A 37 -2.89 1.59 26.98
CA ASP A 37 -3.01 3.02 26.72
C ASP A 37 -3.25 3.31 25.23
N PRO A 38 -3.85 4.46 24.86
CA PRO A 38 -4.25 4.73 23.48
C PRO A 38 -3.10 4.66 22.46
N VAL A 39 -1.90 5.07 22.85
CA VAL A 39 -0.71 5.06 21.96
C VAL A 39 -0.23 3.64 21.75
N THR A 40 -0.10 2.86 22.82
CA THR A 40 0.28 1.44 22.77
C THR A 40 -0.75 0.61 21.97
N ALA A 41 -2.05 0.81 22.20
CA ALA A 41 -3.10 0.14 21.45
C ALA A 41 -3.01 0.44 19.94
N LEU A 42 -2.72 1.68 19.58
CA LEU A 42 -2.58 2.10 18.18
C LEU A 42 -1.29 1.53 17.56
N ILE A 43 -0.18 1.50 18.29
CA ILE A 43 1.08 0.86 17.85
C ILE A 43 0.83 -0.63 17.55
N LEU A 44 0.21 -1.35 18.47
CA LEU A 44 -0.10 -2.78 18.30
C LEU A 44 -1.02 -3.03 17.10
N THR A 45 -2.01 -2.15 16.88
CA THR A 45 -2.88 -2.23 15.71
C THR A 45 -2.11 -2.00 14.41
N TYR A 46 -1.25 -0.99 14.35
CA TYR A 46 -0.41 -0.75 13.18
C TYR A 46 0.65 -1.85 12.97
N ALA A 47 1.16 -2.46 14.02
CA ALA A 47 2.06 -3.60 13.93
C ALA A 47 1.43 -4.84 13.30
N MET A 48 0.10 -4.90 13.17
CA MET A 48 -0.58 -5.95 12.41
C MET A 48 -0.46 -5.78 10.88
N LEU A 49 -0.16 -4.58 10.38
CA LEU A 49 0.02 -4.35 8.94
C LEU A 49 1.15 -5.18 8.32
N PRO A 50 2.34 -5.29 8.95
CA PRO A 50 3.42 -6.12 8.43
C PRO A 50 3.29 -7.62 8.70
N LEU A 51 2.27 -8.11 9.42
CA LEU A 51 2.09 -9.56 9.67
C LEU A 51 2.00 -10.40 8.39
N GLY A 52 1.64 -9.79 7.26
CA GLY A 52 1.71 -10.42 5.95
C GLY A 52 3.13 -10.73 5.43
N PHE A 53 4.19 -10.36 6.16
CA PHE A 53 5.58 -10.59 5.74
C PHE A 53 5.89 -12.06 5.45
N VAL A 54 5.43 -12.97 6.28
CA VAL A 54 5.60 -14.42 6.09
C VAL A 54 4.54 -14.97 5.12
N THR A 55 3.29 -14.57 5.29
CA THR A 55 2.17 -15.17 4.58
C THR A 55 2.06 -14.71 3.12
N LYS A 56 2.43 -13.48 2.78
CA LYS A 56 2.40 -13.01 1.38
C LYS A 56 3.37 -13.75 0.45
N PRO A 57 4.66 -13.98 0.78
CA PRO A 57 5.54 -14.82 -0.03
C PRO A 57 5.01 -16.25 -0.19
N LEU A 58 4.49 -16.86 0.89
CA LEU A 58 3.85 -18.18 0.83
C LEU A 58 2.62 -18.17 -0.09
N GLY A 59 1.76 -17.16 0.03
CA GLY A 59 0.63 -16.95 -0.87
C GLY A 59 1.04 -16.78 -2.32
N SER A 60 2.09 -16.00 -2.58
CA SER A 60 2.63 -15.80 -3.94
C SER A 60 3.12 -17.11 -4.56
N LEU A 61 3.79 -17.96 -3.78
CA LEU A 61 4.22 -19.30 -4.23
C LEU A 61 3.03 -20.23 -4.47
N PHE A 62 2.04 -20.22 -3.58
CA PHE A 62 0.84 -21.06 -3.67
C PHE A 62 -0.02 -20.67 -4.88
N PHE A 63 -0.39 -19.41 -5.02
CA PHE A 63 -1.19 -18.93 -6.15
C PHE A 63 -0.41 -18.88 -7.46
N GLY A 64 0.92 -18.73 -7.40
CA GLY A 64 1.79 -18.91 -8.56
C GLY A 64 1.67 -20.32 -9.15
N ARG A 65 1.75 -21.37 -8.30
CA ARG A 65 1.58 -22.76 -8.73
C ARG A 65 0.17 -23.06 -9.27
N ILE A 66 -0.86 -22.56 -8.61
CA ILE A 66 -2.25 -22.69 -9.08
C ILE A 66 -2.39 -22.01 -10.45
N GLY A 67 -1.89 -20.79 -10.61
CA GLY A 67 -1.94 -20.06 -11.87
C GLY A 67 -1.18 -20.73 -13.01
N ASP A 68 -0.05 -21.38 -12.69
CA ASP A 68 0.75 -22.11 -13.68
C ASP A 68 0.14 -23.46 -14.08
N ARG A 69 -0.62 -24.10 -13.18
CA ARG A 69 -1.20 -25.43 -13.42
C ARG A 69 -2.65 -25.36 -13.93
N TYR A 70 -3.44 -24.44 -13.42
CA TYR A 70 -4.89 -24.37 -13.66
C TYR A 70 -5.33 -23.09 -14.38
N GLY A 71 -4.38 -22.19 -14.70
CA GLY A 71 -4.65 -20.92 -15.35
C GLY A 71 -4.76 -19.74 -14.38
N ARG A 72 -4.39 -18.55 -14.87
CA ARG A 72 -4.33 -17.32 -14.05
C ARG A 72 -5.71 -16.91 -13.51
N LYS A 73 -6.77 -17.16 -14.27
CA LYS A 73 -8.16 -16.85 -13.89
C LYS A 73 -8.58 -17.61 -12.62
N ILE A 74 -8.27 -18.90 -12.53
CA ILE A 74 -8.61 -19.74 -11.39
C ILE A 74 -7.82 -19.26 -10.16
N ALA A 75 -6.50 -19.02 -10.29
CA ALA A 75 -5.68 -18.51 -9.20
C ALA A 75 -6.22 -17.18 -8.65
N LEU A 76 -6.53 -16.23 -9.52
CA LEU A 76 -7.08 -14.92 -9.15
C LEU A 76 -8.48 -15.03 -8.53
N SER A 77 -9.33 -15.93 -9.02
CA SER A 77 -10.66 -16.14 -8.43
C SER A 77 -10.58 -16.76 -7.04
N CYS A 78 -9.74 -17.79 -6.85
CA CYS A 78 -9.50 -18.40 -5.54
C CYS A 78 -8.89 -17.40 -4.55
N SER A 79 -7.97 -16.55 -5.01
CA SER A 79 -7.40 -15.46 -4.23
C SER A 79 -8.48 -14.49 -3.72
N LEU A 80 -9.36 -14.06 -4.62
CA LEU A 80 -10.43 -13.12 -4.28
C LEU A 80 -11.49 -13.73 -3.35
N VAL A 81 -11.82 -15.02 -3.52
CA VAL A 81 -12.69 -15.76 -2.59
C VAL A 81 -12.09 -15.79 -1.18
N GLY A 82 -10.79 -16.11 -1.06
CA GLY A 82 -10.11 -16.10 0.24
C GLY A 82 -10.10 -14.71 0.88
N ILE A 83 -9.84 -13.64 0.11
CA ILE A 83 -9.94 -12.27 0.59
C ILE A 83 -11.35 -12.01 1.14
N ALA A 84 -12.40 -12.37 0.39
CA ALA A 84 -13.78 -12.17 0.80
C ALA A 84 -14.10 -12.86 2.13
N ILE A 85 -13.72 -14.14 2.27
CA ILE A 85 -13.95 -14.94 3.49
C ILE A 85 -13.31 -14.27 4.70
N PHE A 86 -12.04 -13.90 4.61
CA PHE A 86 -11.32 -13.32 5.77
C PHE A 86 -11.71 -11.89 6.04
N THR A 87 -12.07 -11.09 5.03
CA THR A 87 -12.61 -9.74 5.23
C THR A 87 -13.96 -9.78 5.94
N LEU A 88 -14.89 -10.64 5.50
CA LEU A 88 -16.13 -10.89 6.22
C LEU A 88 -15.88 -11.40 7.64
N GLY A 89 -14.94 -12.34 7.77
CA GLY A 89 -14.56 -12.94 9.06
C GLY A 89 -14.08 -11.89 10.08
N ILE A 90 -13.30 -10.89 9.65
CA ILE A 90 -12.89 -9.78 10.53
C ILE A 90 -14.11 -9.05 11.10
N GLY A 91 -15.16 -8.81 10.30
CA GLY A 91 -16.39 -8.17 10.77
C GLY A 91 -17.17 -9.00 11.83
N PHE A 92 -16.94 -10.30 11.93
CA PHE A 92 -17.55 -11.18 12.94
C PHE A 92 -16.67 -11.41 14.18
N LEU A 93 -15.43 -10.88 14.21
CA LEU A 93 -14.53 -11.08 15.34
C LEU A 93 -15.11 -10.49 16.64
N PRO A 94 -14.99 -11.24 17.76
CA PRO A 94 -15.33 -10.72 19.07
C PRO A 94 -14.29 -9.68 19.52
N VAL A 95 -14.73 -8.67 20.25
CA VAL A 95 -13.87 -7.60 20.81
C VAL A 95 -13.30 -8.01 22.18
N TYR A 96 -12.33 -7.24 22.70
CA TYR A 96 -11.67 -7.49 23.97
C TYR A 96 -12.66 -7.65 25.15
N LYS A 97 -13.74 -6.86 25.17
CA LYS A 97 -14.79 -6.94 26.20
C LYS A 97 -15.44 -8.33 26.30
N THR A 98 -15.45 -9.11 25.22
CA THR A 98 -16.11 -10.41 25.13
C THR A 98 -15.16 -11.58 25.39
N VAL A 99 -13.95 -11.55 24.82
CA VAL A 99 -13.01 -12.68 24.83
C VAL A 99 -11.63 -12.34 25.40
N GLY A 100 -11.46 -11.15 25.96
CA GLY A 100 -10.21 -10.72 26.57
C GLY A 100 -9.03 -10.75 25.58
N ALA A 101 -7.88 -11.24 26.04
CA ALA A 101 -6.63 -11.30 25.28
C ALA A 101 -6.70 -12.15 23.98
N TRP A 102 -7.74 -12.94 23.78
CA TRP A 102 -7.94 -13.67 22.52
C TRP A 102 -8.37 -12.77 21.36
N ALA A 103 -8.99 -11.61 21.64
CA ALA A 103 -9.44 -10.69 20.60
C ALA A 103 -8.29 -10.24 19.65
N PRO A 104 -7.16 -9.69 20.14
CA PRO A 104 -6.06 -9.31 19.27
C PRO A 104 -5.41 -10.51 18.57
N VAL A 105 -5.38 -11.69 19.18
CA VAL A 105 -4.85 -12.91 18.55
C VAL A 105 -5.70 -13.32 17.35
N CYS A 106 -7.03 -13.35 17.52
CA CYS A 106 -7.95 -13.66 16.42
C CYS A 106 -7.83 -12.64 15.28
N LEU A 107 -7.71 -11.35 15.61
CA LEU A 107 -7.52 -10.29 14.61
C LEU A 107 -6.20 -10.48 13.85
N ALA A 108 -5.10 -10.76 14.54
CA ALA A 108 -3.80 -11.02 13.94
C ALA A 108 -3.83 -12.22 12.99
N LEU A 109 -4.42 -13.34 13.43
CA LEU A 109 -4.57 -14.54 12.59
C LEU A 109 -5.42 -14.27 11.35
N ALA A 110 -6.56 -13.58 11.50
CA ALA A 110 -7.40 -13.21 10.37
C ALA A 110 -6.65 -12.33 9.36
N ARG A 111 -5.85 -11.37 9.82
CA ARG A 111 -4.99 -10.50 8.98
C ARG A 111 -3.88 -11.28 8.28
N MET A 112 -3.23 -12.23 8.96
CA MET A 112 -2.21 -13.08 8.35
C MET A 112 -2.81 -13.93 7.22
N LEU A 113 -3.94 -14.58 7.47
CA LEU A 113 -4.62 -15.41 6.47
C LEU A 113 -5.15 -14.57 5.30
N GLN A 114 -5.75 -13.41 5.57
CA GLN A 114 -6.16 -12.45 4.53
C GLN A 114 -4.98 -12.05 3.64
N SER A 115 -3.81 -11.75 4.24
CA SER A 115 -2.59 -11.36 3.52
C SER A 115 -2.06 -12.46 2.59
N LEU A 116 -2.24 -13.73 2.95
CA LEU A 116 -1.88 -14.87 2.10
C LEU A 116 -2.67 -14.83 0.78
N PHE A 117 -3.97 -14.57 0.85
CA PHE A 117 -4.83 -14.50 -0.33
C PHE A 117 -4.60 -13.22 -1.15
N VAL A 118 -4.35 -12.09 -0.51
CA VAL A 118 -4.02 -10.82 -1.19
C VAL A 118 -2.79 -10.93 -2.07
N ALA A 119 -1.85 -11.83 -1.75
CA ALA A 119 -0.64 -12.05 -2.53
C ALA A 119 -0.90 -12.55 -3.96
N GLY A 120 -2.02 -13.21 -4.21
CA GLY A 120 -2.40 -13.69 -5.55
C GLY A 120 -2.77 -12.58 -6.55
N GLU A 121 -3.17 -11.41 -6.06
CA GLU A 121 -3.70 -10.32 -6.90
C GLU A 121 -2.71 -9.21 -7.27
N SER A 122 -1.63 -9.03 -6.51
CA SER A 122 -0.80 -7.84 -6.63
C SER A 122 0.20 -7.87 -7.80
N THR A 123 0.55 -6.71 -8.33
CA THR A 123 1.67 -6.41 -9.25
C THR A 123 1.53 -6.96 -10.68
N GLY A 124 0.88 -8.13 -10.89
CA GLY A 124 0.78 -8.74 -12.23
C GLY A 124 0.00 -7.91 -13.25
N ALA A 125 -1.01 -7.18 -12.81
CA ALA A 125 -1.83 -6.33 -13.69
C ALA A 125 -1.04 -5.09 -14.17
N ALA A 126 -0.25 -4.45 -13.29
CA ALA A 126 0.61 -3.33 -13.65
C ALA A 126 1.65 -3.76 -14.69
N LEU A 127 2.28 -4.90 -14.45
CA LEU A 127 3.30 -5.45 -15.33
C LEU A 127 2.75 -5.73 -16.73
N TYR A 128 1.62 -6.46 -16.81
CA TYR A 128 0.96 -6.77 -18.07
C TYR A 128 0.61 -5.49 -18.87
N LEU A 129 0.09 -4.48 -18.18
CA LEU A 129 -0.28 -3.21 -18.80
C LEU A 129 0.93 -2.48 -19.38
N LEU A 130 2.04 -2.41 -18.62
CA LEU A 130 3.24 -1.66 -19.01
C LEU A 130 4.08 -2.40 -20.06
N GLU A 131 4.10 -3.72 -20.07
CA GLU A 131 4.81 -4.51 -21.09
C GLU A 131 4.21 -4.35 -22.47
N ASN A 132 2.89 -4.24 -22.55
CA ASN A 132 2.16 -4.03 -23.80
C ASN A 132 2.09 -2.56 -24.24
N THR A 133 2.89 -1.68 -23.61
CA THR A 133 2.88 -0.24 -23.88
C THR A 133 4.25 0.23 -24.37
N ALA A 134 4.23 1.14 -25.35
CA ALA A 134 5.45 1.80 -25.85
C ALA A 134 6.23 2.47 -24.71
N LYS A 135 7.56 2.37 -24.75
CA LYS A 135 8.45 2.85 -23.67
C LYS A 135 8.18 4.31 -23.27
N GLU A 136 7.89 5.14 -24.25
CA GLU A 136 7.64 6.57 -24.10
C GLU A 136 6.41 6.87 -23.24
N LYS A 137 5.39 6.01 -23.27
CA LYS A 137 4.12 6.21 -22.55
C LYS A 137 4.05 5.47 -21.21
N ARG A 138 5.06 4.69 -20.84
CA ARG A 138 5.06 3.86 -19.63
C ARG A 138 4.92 4.65 -18.34
N SER A 139 5.57 5.82 -18.24
CA SER A 139 5.52 6.64 -17.02
C SER A 139 4.13 7.22 -16.78
N LEU A 140 3.46 7.73 -17.82
CA LEU A 140 2.08 8.19 -17.74
C LEU A 140 1.15 7.04 -17.34
N LEU A 141 1.32 5.87 -17.98
CA LEU A 141 0.47 4.72 -17.71
C LEU A 141 0.71 4.13 -16.31
N SER A 142 1.94 4.22 -15.79
CA SER A 142 2.26 3.90 -14.39
C SER A 142 1.46 4.79 -13.42
N GLY A 143 1.40 6.10 -13.68
CA GLY A 143 0.60 7.05 -12.91
C GLY A 143 -0.91 6.75 -13.00
N LEU A 144 -1.42 6.47 -14.20
CA LEU A 144 -2.83 6.08 -14.40
C LEU A 144 -3.19 4.77 -13.69
N TYR A 145 -2.29 3.79 -13.69
CA TYR A 145 -2.48 2.55 -12.94
C TYR A 145 -2.52 2.81 -11.43
N GLY A 146 -1.60 3.63 -10.91
CA GLY A 146 -1.61 4.07 -9.53
C GLY A 146 -2.91 4.76 -9.14
N ALA A 147 -3.38 5.69 -9.97
CA ALA A 147 -4.66 6.37 -9.77
C ALA A 147 -5.85 5.39 -9.71
N SER A 148 -5.91 4.40 -10.60
CA SER A 148 -6.96 3.38 -10.57
C SER A 148 -6.94 2.54 -9.28
N SER A 149 -5.76 2.29 -8.73
CA SER A 149 -5.62 1.58 -7.46
C SER A 149 -6.17 2.39 -6.28
N LEU A 150 -6.05 3.73 -6.33
CA LEU A 150 -6.54 4.63 -5.27
C LEU A 150 -8.06 4.74 -5.22
N VAL A 151 -8.80 4.36 -6.26
CA VAL A 151 -10.28 4.36 -6.20
C VAL A 151 -10.79 3.54 -5.02
N GLY A 152 -10.21 2.36 -4.77
CA GLY A 152 -10.55 1.53 -3.61
C GLY A 152 -10.25 2.21 -2.27
N TYR A 153 -9.13 2.92 -2.19
CA TYR A 153 -8.74 3.69 -1.00
C TYR A 153 -9.68 4.87 -0.74
N VAL A 154 -10.08 5.60 -1.79
CA VAL A 154 -11.04 6.72 -1.69
C VAL A 154 -12.39 6.23 -1.21
N ILE A 155 -12.90 5.11 -1.75
CA ILE A 155 -14.17 4.52 -1.32
C ILE A 155 -14.06 4.11 0.17
N ALA A 156 -13.00 3.41 0.57
CA ALA A 156 -12.80 3.01 1.96
C ALA A 156 -12.75 4.23 2.90
N SER A 157 -11.95 5.24 2.56
CA SER A 157 -11.81 6.46 3.36
C SER A 157 -13.10 7.27 3.44
N GLY A 158 -13.83 7.39 2.32
CA GLY A 158 -15.12 8.07 2.28
C GLY A 158 -16.17 7.39 3.17
N LEU A 159 -16.24 6.06 3.14
CA LEU A 159 -17.15 5.30 4.00
C LEU A 159 -16.76 5.44 5.49
N VAL A 160 -15.47 5.34 5.83
CA VAL A 160 -15.01 5.54 7.21
C VAL A 160 -15.33 6.95 7.70
N ALA A 161 -15.09 7.97 6.86
CA ALA A 161 -15.43 9.34 7.19
C ALA A 161 -16.94 9.54 7.40
N TRP A 162 -17.77 8.95 6.53
CA TRP A 162 -19.22 9.02 6.62
C TRP A 162 -19.77 8.37 7.90
N PHE A 163 -19.33 7.15 8.22
CA PHE A 163 -19.70 6.45 9.47
C PHE A 163 -19.23 7.22 10.72
N SER A 164 -18.04 7.83 10.66
CA SER A 164 -17.51 8.66 11.74
C SER A 164 -18.34 9.93 11.97
N LEU A 165 -18.81 10.57 10.88
CA LEU A 165 -19.71 11.73 10.96
C LEU A 165 -21.04 11.43 11.63
N GLN A 166 -21.62 10.27 11.34
CA GLN A 166 -22.88 9.82 11.91
C GLN A 166 -22.75 9.35 13.37
N GLY A 167 -21.53 9.28 13.91
CA GLY A 167 -21.29 8.76 15.26
C GLY A 167 -21.40 7.24 15.40
N TYR A 168 -21.64 6.51 14.31
CA TYR A 168 -21.85 5.05 14.34
C TYR A 168 -20.57 4.23 14.09
N ILE A 169 -19.40 4.84 14.04
CA ILE A 169 -18.17 4.14 13.62
C ILE A 169 -17.76 3.04 14.62
N GLU A 170 -17.97 3.27 15.93
CA GLU A 170 -17.59 2.32 16.99
C GLU A 170 -18.48 1.06 17.02
N GLU A 171 -19.71 1.16 16.55
CA GLU A 171 -20.65 0.02 16.44
C GLU A 171 -20.68 -0.54 15.01
N GLY A 172 -20.62 0.35 14.02
CA GLY A 172 -20.76 0.06 12.59
C GLY A 172 -19.48 -0.36 11.87
N TRP A 173 -18.31 -0.42 12.54
CA TRP A 173 -17.06 -0.82 11.92
C TRP A 173 -17.14 -2.20 11.22
N ARG A 174 -17.95 -3.11 11.75
CA ARG A 174 -18.20 -4.44 11.17
C ARG A 174 -18.82 -4.34 9.79
N ILE A 175 -19.77 -3.42 9.59
CA ILE A 175 -20.46 -3.19 8.32
C ILE A 175 -19.47 -2.84 7.21
N LEU A 176 -18.44 -2.06 7.51
CA LEU A 176 -17.41 -1.68 6.53
C LEU A 176 -16.61 -2.89 6.03
N PHE A 177 -16.30 -3.84 6.93
CA PHE A 177 -15.67 -5.10 6.53
C PHE A 177 -16.64 -6.02 5.78
N TRP A 178 -17.91 -6.05 6.14
CA TRP A 178 -18.92 -6.83 5.41
C TRP A 178 -19.15 -6.27 4.00
N ILE A 179 -19.22 -4.95 3.85
CA ILE A 179 -19.29 -4.31 2.52
C ILE A 179 -18.09 -4.74 1.67
N GLY A 180 -16.87 -4.69 2.21
CA GLY A 180 -15.65 -5.11 1.50
C GLY A 180 -15.68 -6.58 1.07
N GLY A 181 -16.10 -7.47 1.98
CA GLY A 181 -16.20 -8.89 1.70
C GLY A 181 -17.27 -9.23 0.65
N LEU A 182 -18.46 -8.63 0.75
CA LEU A 182 -19.54 -8.79 -0.24
C LEU A 182 -19.14 -8.25 -1.63
N ALA A 183 -18.46 -7.09 -1.65
CA ALA A 183 -17.93 -6.53 -2.89
C ALA A 183 -16.87 -7.45 -3.52
N ALA A 184 -16.02 -8.11 -2.72
CA ALA A 184 -15.06 -9.10 -3.21
C ALA A 184 -15.76 -10.33 -3.80
N ILE A 185 -16.84 -10.85 -3.20
CA ILE A 185 -17.67 -11.92 -3.75
C ILE A 185 -18.24 -11.50 -5.11
N PHE A 186 -18.79 -10.29 -5.22
CA PHE A 186 -19.28 -9.77 -6.49
C PHE A 186 -18.19 -9.72 -7.56
N GLY A 187 -16.96 -9.32 -7.17
CA GLY A 187 -15.78 -9.37 -8.04
C GLY A 187 -15.46 -10.77 -8.59
N VAL A 188 -15.66 -11.83 -7.78
CA VAL A 188 -15.51 -13.23 -8.22
C VAL A 188 -16.50 -13.56 -9.32
N PHE A 189 -17.79 -13.22 -9.15
CA PHE A 189 -18.83 -13.48 -10.17
C PHE A 189 -18.51 -12.80 -11.50
N LEU A 190 -18.02 -11.56 -11.47
CA LEU A 190 -17.61 -10.83 -12.69
C LEU A 190 -16.47 -11.53 -13.44
N ARG A 191 -15.54 -12.16 -12.69
CA ARG A 191 -14.40 -12.88 -13.28
C ARG A 191 -14.79 -14.24 -13.85
N LEU A 192 -15.68 -14.97 -13.18
CA LEU A 192 -16.10 -16.29 -13.64
C LEU A 192 -16.84 -16.24 -14.98
N LYS A 193 -17.59 -15.16 -15.28
CA LYS A 193 -18.28 -14.95 -16.56
C LYS A 193 -17.35 -14.78 -17.77
N LYS A 194 -16.03 -14.56 -17.57
CA LYS A 194 -15.09 -14.27 -18.66
C LYS A 194 -14.48 -15.58 -19.20
N ARG A 195 -14.45 -15.80 -20.53
CA ARG A 195 -13.74 -16.93 -21.15
C ARG A 195 -12.24 -16.77 -21.00
N GLU A 196 -11.51 -17.85 -20.74
CA GLU A 196 -10.06 -17.89 -20.75
C GLU A 196 -9.51 -17.70 -22.17
N GLU A 197 -8.47 -16.85 -22.32
CA GLU A 197 -7.62 -16.85 -23.49
C GLU A 197 -6.62 -18.03 -23.35
N ASP A 198 -6.24 -18.67 -24.47
CA ASP A 198 -5.37 -19.86 -24.49
C ASP A 198 -4.12 -19.69 -23.62
N PHE A 199 -4.09 -20.45 -22.52
CA PHE A 199 -3.01 -20.42 -21.56
C PHE A 199 -1.84 -21.25 -22.10
N LYS A 200 -0.67 -20.63 -22.35
CA LYS A 200 0.57 -21.31 -22.67
C LYS A 200 1.46 -21.37 -21.41
N PRO A 201 1.78 -22.55 -20.89
CA PRO A 201 2.67 -22.69 -19.73
C PRO A 201 4.08 -22.18 -20.08
N VAL A 202 4.62 -21.30 -19.23
CA VAL A 202 5.97 -20.75 -19.38
C VAL A 202 6.97 -21.59 -18.56
N LYS A 203 8.08 -22.04 -19.19
CA LYS A 203 9.20 -22.67 -18.49
C LYS A 203 9.84 -21.68 -17.51
N ARG A 204 9.80 -21.97 -16.22
CA ARG A 204 10.36 -21.08 -15.16
C ARG A 204 11.68 -21.63 -14.63
N LEU A 205 12.62 -20.73 -14.39
CA LEU A 205 13.87 -21.04 -13.67
C LEU A 205 13.58 -21.26 -12.18
N PRO A 206 14.41 -22.05 -11.47
CA PRO A 206 14.34 -22.19 -10.02
C PRO A 206 14.45 -20.82 -9.34
N LEU A 207 13.56 -20.53 -8.38
CA LEU A 207 13.46 -19.23 -7.70
C LEU A 207 14.82 -18.76 -7.15
N LEU A 208 15.56 -19.64 -6.49
CA LEU A 208 16.87 -19.33 -5.92
C LEU A 208 17.88 -18.83 -6.96
N GLN A 209 17.84 -19.39 -8.18
CA GLN A 209 18.73 -18.98 -9.25
C GLN A 209 18.39 -17.58 -9.76
N VAL A 210 17.09 -17.27 -9.95
CA VAL A 210 16.61 -15.93 -10.31
C VAL A 210 17.03 -14.91 -9.27
N LEU A 211 16.88 -15.22 -7.97
CA LEU A 211 17.23 -14.33 -6.86
C LEU A 211 18.74 -14.03 -6.81
N LYS A 212 19.59 -15.05 -6.98
CA LYS A 212 21.05 -14.86 -7.01
C LYS A 212 21.48 -13.99 -8.18
N GLN A 213 20.90 -14.22 -9.37
CA GLN A 213 21.22 -13.47 -10.58
C GLN A 213 20.78 -11.99 -10.50
N HIS A 214 19.63 -11.69 -9.88
CA HIS A 214 19.04 -10.36 -9.84
C HIS A 214 19.08 -9.70 -8.44
N ARG A 215 20.01 -10.11 -7.55
CA ARG A 215 20.07 -9.61 -6.17
C ARG A 215 20.09 -8.08 -6.06
N SER A 216 20.87 -7.40 -6.92
CA SER A 216 20.97 -5.93 -6.91
C SER A 216 19.65 -5.27 -7.34
N SER A 217 19.04 -5.72 -8.43
CA SER A 217 17.74 -5.23 -8.88
C SER A 217 16.65 -5.51 -7.86
N LEU A 218 16.68 -6.69 -7.21
CA LEU A 218 15.72 -7.05 -6.16
C LEU A 218 15.81 -6.10 -4.97
N LEU A 219 17.01 -5.86 -4.42
CA LEU A 219 17.22 -4.92 -3.31
C LEU A 219 16.78 -3.50 -3.68
N THR A 220 17.11 -3.05 -4.87
CA THR A 220 16.70 -1.75 -5.41
C THR A 220 15.17 -1.62 -5.45
N ILE A 221 14.48 -2.66 -5.91
CA ILE A 221 13.01 -2.70 -5.97
C ILE A 221 12.40 -2.77 -4.57
N ILE A 222 12.98 -3.55 -3.64
CA ILE A 222 12.53 -3.63 -2.25
C ILE A 222 12.53 -2.24 -1.61
N ILE A 223 13.63 -1.50 -1.73
CA ILE A 223 13.75 -0.17 -1.13
C ILE A 223 12.79 0.82 -1.78
N ALA A 224 12.72 0.85 -3.11
CA ALA A 224 11.86 1.78 -3.83
C ALA A 224 10.37 1.50 -3.59
N SER A 225 9.94 0.23 -3.60
CA SER A 225 8.55 -0.13 -3.30
C SER A 225 8.19 0.12 -1.84
N GLY A 226 9.13 -0.16 -0.94
CA GLY A 226 8.97 0.14 0.48
C GLY A 226 8.75 1.62 0.72
N PHE A 227 9.59 2.47 0.12
CA PHE A 227 9.42 3.92 0.21
C PHE A 227 8.10 4.39 -0.42
N SER A 228 7.73 3.87 -1.60
CA SER A 228 6.43 4.18 -2.22
C SER A 228 5.25 3.86 -1.29
N PHE A 229 5.35 2.80 -0.48
CA PHE A 229 4.33 2.49 0.53
C PHE A 229 4.41 3.42 1.74
N VAL A 230 5.61 3.79 2.20
CA VAL A 230 5.82 4.77 3.29
C VAL A 230 5.21 6.12 2.95
N THR A 231 5.33 6.57 1.69
CA THR A 231 4.76 7.86 1.24
C THR A 231 3.23 7.90 1.31
N TYR A 232 2.55 6.76 1.24
CA TYR A 232 1.13 6.63 1.54
C TYR A 232 0.88 6.47 3.05
N ALA A 233 1.66 5.59 3.72
CA ALA A 233 1.43 5.25 5.11
C ALA A 233 1.58 6.44 6.07
N MET A 234 2.53 7.35 5.82
CA MET A 234 2.77 8.50 6.68
C MET A 234 1.59 9.50 6.66
N PRO A 235 1.21 10.10 5.52
CA PRO A 235 0.13 11.09 5.50
C PRO A 235 -1.26 10.49 5.63
N CYS A 236 -1.51 9.26 5.14
CA CYS A 236 -2.86 8.72 5.01
C CYS A 236 -3.21 7.60 6.00
N VAL A 237 -2.22 7.05 6.72
CA VAL A 237 -2.46 6.01 7.75
C VAL A 237 -2.02 6.51 9.13
N LEU A 238 -0.73 6.82 9.30
CA LEU A 238 -0.19 7.28 10.59
C LEU A 238 -0.91 8.54 11.08
N MET A 239 -1.00 9.58 10.25
CA MET A 239 -1.58 10.87 10.63
C MET A 239 -3.06 10.76 11.08
N ASN A 240 -3.80 9.74 10.63
CA ASN A 240 -5.19 9.54 11.06
C ASN A 240 -5.31 9.20 12.56
N GLY A 241 -4.33 8.47 13.09
CA GLY A 241 -4.27 8.17 14.52
C GLY A 241 -3.39 9.15 15.31
N PHE A 242 -2.31 9.66 14.69
CA PHE A 242 -1.32 10.49 15.35
C PHE A 242 -1.79 11.92 15.59
N VAL A 243 -2.43 12.57 14.60
CA VAL A 243 -2.92 13.95 14.74
C VAL A 243 -3.85 14.14 15.95
N PRO A 244 -4.87 13.28 16.19
CA PRO A 244 -5.72 13.41 17.37
C PRO A 244 -5.00 13.19 18.72
N LEU A 245 -3.81 12.58 18.72
CA LEU A 245 -3.01 12.39 19.94
C LEU A 245 -2.20 13.62 20.31
N VAL A 246 -1.79 14.43 19.32
CA VAL A 246 -0.87 15.56 19.51
C VAL A 246 -1.52 16.93 19.25
N THR A 247 -2.82 16.94 18.92
CA THR A 247 -3.63 18.15 18.67
C THR A 247 -5.03 17.99 19.26
N ASN A 248 -5.82 19.08 19.26
CA ASN A 248 -7.23 19.05 19.67
C ASN A 248 -8.20 18.74 18.49
N ILE A 249 -7.69 18.18 17.38
CA ILE A 249 -8.51 17.91 16.19
C ILE A 249 -9.16 16.54 16.34
N SER A 250 -10.48 16.48 16.09
CA SER A 250 -11.25 15.24 16.19
C SER A 250 -10.84 14.21 15.14
N LYS A 251 -10.95 12.90 15.46
CA LYS A 251 -10.73 11.80 14.52
C LYS A 251 -11.59 11.94 13.26
N THR A 252 -12.82 12.40 13.41
CA THR A 252 -13.76 12.59 12.29
C THR A 252 -13.25 13.66 11.31
N ALA A 253 -12.80 14.82 11.80
CA ALA A 253 -12.22 15.86 10.96
C ALA A 253 -10.97 15.37 10.20
N VAL A 254 -10.10 14.61 10.89
CA VAL A 254 -8.92 14.00 10.27
C VAL A 254 -9.29 13.00 9.18
N MET A 255 -10.36 12.20 9.36
CA MET A 255 -10.84 11.26 8.35
C MET A 255 -11.43 11.94 7.12
N GLN A 256 -12.17 13.04 7.29
CA GLN A 256 -12.68 13.85 6.17
C GLN A 256 -11.54 14.41 5.33
N VAL A 257 -10.56 15.03 6.00
CA VAL A 257 -9.31 15.51 5.34
C VAL A 257 -8.61 14.39 4.61
N ASN A 258 -8.52 13.21 5.20
CA ASN A 258 -7.87 12.05 4.58
C ASN A 258 -8.53 11.66 3.26
N THR A 259 -9.85 11.64 3.20
CA THR A 259 -10.59 11.33 1.96
C THR A 259 -10.30 12.34 0.86
N LEU A 260 -10.29 13.64 1.20
CA LEU A 260 -9.94 14.70 0.24
C LEU A 260 -8.50 14.56 -0.26
N LEU A 261 -7.54 14.27 0.62
CA LEU A 261 -6.14 14.07 0.26
C LEU A 261 -5.95 12.88 -0.67
N LEU A 262 -6.68 11.78 -0.47
CA LEU A 262 -6.64 10.63 -1.37
C LEU A 262 -7.21 10.94 -2.76
N ILE A 263 -8.23 11.82 -2.85
CA ILE A 263 -8.74 12.31 -4.15
C ILE A 263 -7.67 13.16 -4.85
N VAL A 264 -6.98 14.03 -4.12
CA VAL A 264 -5.88 14.84 -4.65
C VAL A 264 -4.73 13.93 -5.11
N ASP A 265 -4.32 12.95 -4.30
CA ASP A 265 -3.31 11.94 -4.64
C ASP A 265 -3.66 11.24 -5.97
N MET A 266 -4.89 10.72 -6.06
CA MET A 266 -5.41 10.07 -7.27
C MET A 266 -5.34 10.96 -8.50
N ALA A 267 -5.70 12.24 -8.37
CA ALA A 267 -5.69 13.20 -9.49
C ALA A 267 -4.26 13.60 -9.92
N LEU A 268 -3.33 13.66 -8.98
CA LEU A 268 -1.95 14.06 -9.23
C LEU A 268 -1.09 12.94 -9.84
N LEU A 269 -1.40 11.67 -9.60
CA LEU A 269 -0.63 10.53 -10.13
C LEU A 269 -0.46 10.55 -11.66
N PRO A 270 -1.49 10.75 -12.49
CA PRO A 270 -1.33 10.88 -13.93
C PRO A 270 -0.49 12.10 -14.33
N VAL A 271 -0.64 13.22 -13.61
CA VAL A 271 0.09 14.47 -13.87
C VAL A 271 1.59 14.24 -13.68
N PHE A 272 2.01 13.70 -12.54
CA PHE A 272 3.42 13.40 -12.27
C PHE A 272 3.95 12.22 -13.10
N GLY A 273 3.10 11.29 -13.50
CA GLY A 273 3.42 10.28 -14.51
C GLY A 273 3.79 10.91 -15.86
N TYR A 274 3.03 11.91 -16.31
CA TYR A 274 3.33 12.69 -17.51
C TYR A 274 4.61 13.53 -17.35
N LEU A 275 4.77 14.22 -16.23
CA LEU A 275 5.99 15.00 -15.95
C LEU A 275 7.23 14.09 -15.91
N ALA A 276 7.13 12.91 -15.36
CA ALA A 276 8.22 11.93 -15.36
C ALA A 276 8.56 11.42 -16.76
N GLN A 277 7.60 11.38 -17.67
CA GLN A 277 7.83 11.08 -19.08
C GLN A 277 8.64 12.21 -19.76
N LYS A 278 8.35 13.47 -19.42
CA LYS A 278 8.98 14.65 -20.04
C LYS A 278 10.38 14.94 -19.44
N PHE A 279 10.53 14.87 -18.12
CA PHE A 279 11.74 15.30 -17.40
C PHE A 279 12.66 14.14 -16.98
N GLY A 280 12.24 12.90 -17.22
CA GLY A 280 12.97 11.71 -16.81
C GLY A 280 12.48 11.18 -15.43
N LYS A 281 12.16 9.90 -15.41
CA LYS A 281 11.57 9.25 -14.23
C LYS A 281 12.50 9.21 -13.02
N GLU A 282 13.80 9.02 -13.23
CA GLU A 282 14.81 9.01 -12.18
C GLU A 282 14.92 10.38 -11.48
N ARG A 283 14.88 11.47 -12.23
CA ARG A 283 14.91 12.85 -11.68
C ARG A 283 13.67 13.13 -10.85
N VAL A 284 12.49 12.79 -11.39
CA VAL A 284 11.21 13.01 -10.69
C VAL A 284 11.17 12.19 -9.41
N MET A 285 11.53 10.89 -9.44
CA MET A 285 11.60 10.05 -8.25
C MET A 285 12.61 10.58 -7.21
N PHE A 286 13.76 11.07 -7.65
CA PHE A 286 14.76 11.65 -6.75
C PHE A 286 14.22 12.88 -6.03
N ILE A 287 13.53 13.80 -6.73
CA ILE A 287 12.91 14.99 -6.12
C ILE A 287 11.90 14.56 -5.05
N GLY A 288 11.03 13.57 -5.33
CA GLY A 288 10.06 13.08 -4.38
C GLY A 288 10.69 12.45 -3.14
N SER A 289 11.68 11.58 -3.31
CA SER A 289 12.31 10.89 -2.18
C SER A 289 13.22 11.81 -1.37
N PHE A 290 14.02 12.65 -2.01
CA PHE A 290 14.90 13.60 -1.35
C PHE A 290 14.11 14.70 -0.62
N GLY A 291 13.07 15.26 -1.27
CA GLY A 291 12.17 16.23 -0.66
C GLY A 291 11.46 15.65 0.56
N SER A 292 10.99 14.38 0.49
CA SER A 292 10.40 13.69 1.65
C SER A 292 11.40 13.53 2.79
N ALA A 293 12.65 13.17 2.51
CA ALA A 293 13.68 13.04 3.52
C ALA A 293 13.99 14.38 4.22
N VAL A 294 14.21 15.44 3.44
CA VAL A 294 14.58 16.77 3.97
C VAL A 294 13.43 17.39 4.78
N LEU A 295 12.19 17.26 4.29
CA LEU A 295 11.03 17.88 4.92
C LEU A 295 10.40 17.03 6.02
N ALA A 296 10.82 15.76 6.21
CA ALA A 296 10.25 14.88 7.21
C ALA A 296 10.25 15.49 8.62
N ILE A 297 11.41 15.88 9.13
CA ILE A 297 11.53 16.43 10.48
C ILE A 297 10.80 17.77 10.63
N PRO A 298 11.00 18.80 9.76
CA PRO A 298 10.28 20.06 9.86
C PRO A 298 8.75 19.89 9.83
N LEU A 299 8.23 19.06 8.92
CA LEU A 299 6.79 18.87 8.81
C LEU A 299 6.20 18.18 10.04
N PHE A 300 6.86 17.13 10.57
CA PHE A 300 6.39 16.47 11.79
C PHE A 300 6.53 17.36 13.02
N TYR A 301 7.56 18.21 13.12
CA TYR A 301 7.68 19.20 14.19
C TYR A 301 6.48 20.15 14.23
N LEU A 302 6.04 20.62 13.07
CA LEU A 302 4.91 21.54 12.92
C LEU A 302 3.54 20.91 13.20
N VAL A 303 3.42 19.58 13.31
CA VAL A 303 2.15 18.91 13.65
C VAL A 303 1.73 19.15 15.10
N GLY A 304 2.70 19.30 16.02
CA GLY A 304 2.42 19.45 17.45
C GLY A 304 1.60 20.73 17.74
N GLY A 305 0.38 20.57 18.24
CA GLY A 305 -0.52 21.69 18.53
C GLY A 305 -1.05 22.44 17.29
N ALA A 306 -0.89 21.88 16.09
CA ALA A 306 -1.27 22.52 14.84
C ALA A 306 -2.78 22.71 14.70
N SER A 307 -3.19 23.77 14.02
CA SER A 307 -4.57 23.97 13.55
C SER A 307 -4.91 23.00 12.41
N LEU A 308 -6.21 22.80 12.16
CA LEU A 308 -6.67 21.93 11.07
C LEU A 308 -6.10 22.36 9.70
N GLY A 309 -6.06 23.66 9.41
CA GLY A 309 -5.47 24.19 8.17
C GLY A 309 -3.99 23.85 8.01
N MET A 310 -3.21 23.95 9.11
CA MET A 310 -1.80 23.58 9.11
C MET A 310 -1.60 22.08 8.88
N VAL A 311 -2.41 21.23 9.53
CA VAL A 311 -2.38 19.77 9.32
C VAL A 311 -2.72 19.42 7.87
N ILE A 312 -3.70 20.08 7.25
CA ILE A 312 -4.03 19.89 5.83
C ILE A 312 -2.81 20.24 4.96
N ALA A 313 -2.17 21.38 5.18
CA ALA A 313 -1.01 21.82 4.41
C ALA A 313 0.16 20.83 4.56
N ILE A 314 0.49 20.40 5.78
CA ILE A 314 1.54 19.43 6.06
C ILE A 314 1.26 18.11 5.32
N ARG A 315 0.06 17.55 5.47
CA ARG A 315 -0.31 16.29 4.82
C ARG A 315 -0.31 16.41 3.30
N LEU A 316 -0.75 17.54 2.75
CA LEU A 316 -0.75 17.80 1.31
C LEU A 316 0.68 17.82 0.74
N ILE A 317 1.62 18.46 1.43
CA ILE A 317 3.04 18.44 1.03
C ILE A 317 3.59 17.01 1.01
N LEU A 318 3.32 16.23 2.06
CA LEU A 318 3.75 14.83 2.14
C LEU A 318 3.12 13.98 1.02
N VAL A 319 1.83 14.18 0.71
CA VAL A 319 1.14 13.49 -0.40
C VAL A 319 1.77 13.87 -1.74
N ILE A 320 1.99 15.15 -2.02
CA ILE A 320 2.60 15.59 -3.28
C ILE A 320 3.98 14.96 -3.46
N LEU A 321 4.84 15.00 -2.44
CA LEU A 321 6.18 14.40 -2.51
C LEU A 321 6.10 12.87 -2.73
N GLY A 322 5.12 12.23 -2.11
CA GLY A 322 4.82 10.81 -2.30
C GLY A 322 4.40 10.49 -3.74
N VAL A 323 3.48 11.27 -4.29
CA VAL A 323 3.00 11.12 -5.68
C VAL A 323 4.12 11.33 -6.70
N VAL A 324 4.97 12.34 -6.48
CA VAL A 324 6.15 12.60 -7.32
C VAL A 324 7.04 11.36 -7.44
N PHE A 325 7.20 10.61 -6.36
CA PHE A 325 7.95 9.35 -6.38
C PHE A 325 7.13 8.19 -6.96
N ALA A 326 5.90 8.02 -6.50
CA ALA A 326 5.10 6.81 -6.77
C ALA A 326 4.58 6.74 -8.22
N ALA A 327 4.30 7.89 -8.86
CA ALA A 327 3.73 7.92 -10.18
C ALA A 327 4.57 7.19 -11.25
N PRO A 328 5.88 7.41 -11.39
CA PRO A 328 6.72 6.70 -12.36
C PRO A 328 7.26 5.35 -11.86
N TYR A 329 7.00 4.96 -10.61
CA TYR A 329 7.63 3.81 -9.95
C TYR A 329 7.57 2.52 -10.76
N TYR A 330 6.39 2.10 -11.25
CA TYR A 330 6.27 0.84 -12.00
C TYR A 330 7.01 0.90 -13.35
N ALA A 331 6.97 2.05 -14.05
CA ALA A 331 7.70 2.25 -15.29
C ALA A 331 9.22 2.22 -15.07
N TRP A 332 9.69 2.72 -13.94
CA TRP A 332 11.08 2.66 -13.53
C TRP A 332 11.50 1.23 -13.14
N ALA A 333 10.68 0.54 -12.35
CA ALA A 333 10.98 -0.79 -11.85
C ALA A 333 11.06 -1.85 -12.97
N ILE A 334 10.17 -1.79 -13.98
CA ILE A 334 10.14 -2.72 -15.09
C ILE A 334 11.42 -2.70 -15.94
N GLU A 335 12.12 -1.58 -16.00
CA GLU A 335 13.36 -1.43 -16.76
C GLU A 335 14.60 -1.98 -16.04
N ARG A 336 14.47 -2.36 -14.75
CA ARG A 336 15.56 -2.91 -13.93
C ARG A 336 15.76 -4.41 -14.07
N VAL A 337 14.82 -5.08 -14.70
CA VAL A 337 14.82 -6.54 -14.80
C VAL A 337 14.58 -6.97 -16.25
N ILE A 338 15.31 -7.97 -16.68
CA ILE A 338 15.13 -8.57 -18.02
C ILE A 338 13.71 -9.17 -18.14
N PRO A 339 13.11 -9.17 -19.34
CA PRO A 339 11.72 -9.59 -19.55
C PRO A 339 11.35 -10.92 -18.94
N GLU A 340 12.24 -11.92 -19.05
CA GLU A 340 12.03 -13.31 -18.63
C GLU A 340 11.84 -13.44 -17.11
N HIS A 341 12.48 -12.57 -16.31
CA HIS A 341 12.47 -12.64 -14.85
C HIS A 341 11.70 -11.50 -14.17
N ARG A 342 11.13 -10.57 -14.94
CA ARG A 342 10.43 -9.37 -14.44
C ARG A 342 9.34 -9.70 -13.46
N TYR A 343 8.49 -10.65 -13.80
CA TYR A 343 7.35 -10.97 -12.95
C TYR A 343 7.79 -11.40 -11.56
N THR A 344 8.71 -12.37 -11.48
CA THR A 344 9.20 -12.91 -10.22
C THR A 344 9.90 -11.84 -9.37
N VAL A 345 10.83 -11.08 -9.97
CA VAL A 345 11.63 -10.09 -9.24
C VAL A 345 10.79 -8.90 -8.80
N LEU A 346 9.89 -8.40 -9.66
CA LEU A 346 9.02 -7.27 -9.32
C LEU A 346 7.97 -7.63 -8.28
N CYS A 347 7.29 -8.78 -8.42
CA CYS A 347 6.29 -9.20 -7.45
C CYS A 347 6.92 -9.47 -6.08
N LEU A 348 8.06 -10.18 -6.05
CA LEU A 348 8.74 -10.47 -4.79
C LEU A 348 9.32 -9.19 -4.18
N GLY A 349 10.02 -8.37 -4.95
CA GLY A 349 10.62 -7.12 -4.48
C GLY A 349 9.57 -6.14 -3.95
N SER A 350 8.46 -5.97 -4.69
CA SER A 350 7.37 -5.09 -4.24
C SER A 350 6.66 -5.64 -2.99
N SER A 351 6.46 -6.95 -2.89
CA SER A 351 5.88 -7.57 -1.70
C SER A 351 6.78 -7.43 -0.48
N LEU A 352 8.07 -7.73 -0.62
CA LEU A 352 9.04 -7.59 0.48
C LEU A 352 9.20 -6.12 0.90
N GLY A 353 9.31 -5.19 -0.06
CA GLY A 353 9.42 -3.77 0.25
C GLY A 353 8.20 -3.24 0.99
N SER A 354 6.99 -3.54 0.50
CA SER A 354 5.75 -3.11 1.15
C SER A 354 5.57 -3.70 2.55
N GLN A 355 6.05 -4.93 2.80
CA GLN A 355 5.88 -5.59 4.11
C GLN A 355 7.01 -5.27 5.11
N LEU A 356 8.28 -5.22 4.66
CA LEU A 356 9.43 -5.01 5.54
C LEU A 356 9.68 -3.53 5.86
N ILE A 357 9.41 -2.66 4.89
CA ILE A 357 9.70 -1.22 4.99
C ILE A 357 8.40 -0.43 5.13
N GLY A 358 7.42 -0.68 4.26
CA GLY A 358 6.17 0.07 4.27
C GLY A 358 5.25 -0.26 5.43
N GLY A 359 5.02 -1.56 5.67
CA GLY A 359 4.08 -2.04 6.69
C GLY A 359 4.37 -1.56 8.11
N PRO A 360 5.61 -1.65 8.63
CA PRO A 360 5.93 -1.22 9.98
C PRO A 360 6.05 0.30 10.14
N ALA A 361 6.00 1.08 9.06
CA ALA A 361 6.26 2.51 9.07
C ALA A 361 5.45 3.27 10.13
N SER A 362 4.14 3.07 10.18
CA SER A 362 3.27 3.75 11.15
C SER A 362 3.54 3.32 12.59
N ALA A 363 3.78 2.02 12.82
CA ALA A 363 4.08 1.49 14.16
C ALA A 363 5.42 2.02 14.67
N ILE A 364 6.48 1.95 13.85
CA ILE A 364 7.82 2.44 14.22
C ILE A 364 7.78 3.95 14.50
N SER A 365 7.14 4.74 13.63
CA SER A 365 7.04 6.19 13.82
C SER A 365 6.30 6.56 15.10
N LEU A 366 5.24 5.84 15.45
CA LEU A 366 4.49 6.07 16.67
C LEU A 366 5.26 5.60 17.90
N SER A 367 6.01 4.47 17.80
CA SER A 367 6.91 4.01 18.87
C SER A 367 8.03 5.01 19.16
N LEU A 368 8.60 5.63 18.12
CA LEU A 368 9.61 6.70 18.30
C LEU A 368 9.03 7.89 19.07
N TYR A 369 7.80 8.29 18.77
CA TYR A 369 7.09 9.31 19.54
C TYR A 369 6.89 8.88 21.00
N GLN A 370 6.39 7.68 21.23
CA GLN A 370 6.15 7.15 22.59
C GLN A 370 7.43 7.11 23.45
N MET A 371 8.57 6.70 22.83
CA MET A 371 9.85 6.60 23.53
C MET A 371 10.48 7.96 23.85
N THR A 372 10.30 8.94 22.98
CA THR A 372 11.00 10.23 23.08
C THR A 372 10.14 11.36 23.65
N GLY A 373 8.82 11.27 23.51
CA GLY A 373 7.88 12.37 23.77
C GLY A 373 7.90 13.50 22.73
N TRP A 374 8.80 13.43 21.73
CA TRP A 374 8.96 14.48 20.72
C TRP A 374 8.15 14.21 19.47
N VAL A 375 7.26 15.12 19.09
CA VAL A 375 6.40 14.97 17.90
C VAL A 375 7.20 14.76 16.61
N TRP A 376 8.31 15.48 16.45
CA TRP A 376 9.19 15.38 15.29
C TRP A 376 9.85 14.01 15.12
N SER A 377 10.02 13.25 16.21
CA SER A 377 10.67 11.92 16.16
C SER A 377 9.90 10.92 15.29
N SER A 378 8.58 11.08 15.16
CA SER A 378 7.75 10.29 14.22
C SER A 378 8.17 10.46 12.76
N GLY A 379 8.85 11.56 12.41
CA GLY A 379 9.37 11.82 11.07
C GLY A 379 10.69 11.11 10.76
N LEU A 380 11.41 10.59 11.76
CA LEU A 380 12.74 9.96 11.57
C LEU A 380 12.68 8.76 10.62
N TYR A 381 11.63 7.96 10.70
CA TYR A 381 11.49 6.82 9.80
C TYR A 381 11.37 7.27 8.33
N LEU A 382 10.55 8.28 8.07
CA LEU A 382 10.39 8.85 6.73
C LEU A 382 11.72 9.45 6.22
N LEU A 383 12.46 10.15 7.07
CA LEU A 383 13.79 10.68 6.75
C LEU A 383 14.74 9.56 6.33
N MET A 384 14.90 8.52 7.15
CA MET A 384 15.82 7.42 6.87
C MET A 384 15.49 6.67 5.57
N ILE A 385 14.22 6.28 5.41
CA ILE A 385 13.81 5.53 4.22
C ILE A 385 13.79 6.42 2.97
N GLY A 386 13.44 7.71 3.09
CA GLY A 386 13.52 8.68 2.02
C GLY A 386 14.95 8.93 1.54
N ALA A 387 15.91 9.06 2.44
CA ALA A 387 17.33 9.18 2.13
C ALA A 387 17.86 7.92 1.42
N LEU A 388 17.48 6.72 1.92
CA LEU A 388 17.85 5.45 1.32
C LEU A 388 17.26 5.29 -0.10
N ALA A 389 16.01 5.67 -0.30
CA ALA A 389 15.36 5.63 -1.62
C ALA A 389 16.03 6.63 -2.60
N SER A 390 16.36 7.84 -2.13
CA SER A 390 17.08 8.83 -2.92
C SER A 390 18.44 8.33 -3.39
N TYR A 391 19.19 7.68 -2.50
CA TYR A 391 20.48 7.08 -2.81
C TYR A 391 20.35 5.98 -3.88
N VAL A 392 19.37 5.08 -3.73
CA VAL A 392 19.11 3.99 -4.68
C VAL A 392 18.71 4.53 -6.05
N VAL A 393 17.85 5.52 -6.12
CA VAL A 393 17.44 6.15 -7.39
C VAL A 393 18.63 6.84 -8.07
N LYS A 394 19.47 7.55 -7.32
CA LYS A 394 20.67 8.26 -7.84
C LYS A 394 21.70 7.29 -8.43
N ILE A 395 22.02 6.20 -7.70
CA ILE A 395 22.95 5.15 -8.20
C ILE A 395 22.39 4.52 -9.47
N SER A 396 21.10 4.26 -9.47
CA SER A 396 20.39 3.67 -10.58
C SER A 396 20.43 4.52 -11.84
N ALA A 397 20.35 5.85 -11.71
CA ALA A 397 20.50 6.79 -12.82
C ALA A 397 21.95 6.78 -13.36
N ARG A 398 22.94 6.83 -12.47
CA ARG A 398 24.38 6.81 -12.84
C ARG A 398 24.76 5.53 -13.59
N ASN A 399 24.29 4.36 -13.14
CA ASN A 399 24.58 3.10 -13.81
C ASN A 399 23.98 3.04 -15.24
N LYS A 400 22.85 3.67 -15.46
CA LYS A 400 22.22 3.77 -16.78
C LYS A 400 23.05 4.67 -17.72
N GLU A 401 23.50 5.82 -17.23
CA GLU A 401 24.36 6.74 -18.00
C GLU A 401 25.68 6.06 -18.41
N LEU A 402 26.31 5.28 -17.53
CA LEU A 402 27.52 4.52 -17.81
C LEU A 402 27.31 3.44 -18.88
N LEU A 403 26.13 2.80 -18.92
CA LEU A 403 25.79 1.77 -19.91
C LEU A 403 25.40 2.37 -21.27
N GLU A 404 24.89 3.60 -21.30
CA GLU A 404 24.49 4.30 -22.52
C GLU A 404 25.64 5.17 -23.11
N GLY A 405 26.84 5.17 -22.48
CA GLY A 405 28.04 5.83 -22.99
C GLY A 405 27.98 7.38 -22.94
N LYS A 406 27.19 7.93 -22.03
CA LYS A 406 27.09 9.38 -21.79
C LYS A 406 27.73 9.77 -20.47
#